data_925289ec6c0472728f85e443d95854fb
#
_entry.id   925289ec6c0472728f85e443d95854fb
#
_cell.length_a   1.000
_cell.length_b   1.000
_cell.length_c   1.000
_cell.angle_alpha   90.00
_cell.angle_beta   90.00
_cell.angle_gamma   90.00
#
_symmetry.space_group_name_H-M   'P 1'
#
loop_
_entity.id
_entity.type
_entity.pdbx_description
1 polymer ?
#
loop_
_entity_poly.entity_id
_entity_poly.type
_entity_poly.pdbx_seq_one_letter_code
_entity_poly.pdbx_strand_id
1 'polypeptide(L)'
;MINIEERVEKAKRLFKEGGYNCCQAVVLAYNDVFGMPDETAAGISSGFGGGMGRMREVCGSVSGMVLLAGLLKPASDPSDKVARTANYALVQEVAADFKALNGSIVCRELLGLSPMGSATANPSDIHGIPESPIPSDRTAEYYRKRPCEELVGISARIIGEKINNSL
;
A
#
# COMPACT_ATOMS: atom_id res chain seq x y z
N MET A 1 -13.63 -16.58 -9.06
CA MET A 1 -13.04 -15.26 -9.42
C MET A 1 -13.65 -14.18 -8.56
N ILE A 2 -12.82 -13.27 -8.06
CA ILE A 2 -13.23 -12.14 -7.20
C ILE A 2 -13.66 -10.98 -8.10
N ASN A 3 -14.73 -10.27 -7.71
CA ASN A 3 -15.11 -9.04 -8.39
C ASN A 3 -14.15 -7.90 -8.01
N ILE A 4 -13.25 -7.55 -8.90
CA ILE A 4 -12.20 -6.54 -8.66
C ILE A 4 -12.81 -5.16 -8.43
N GLU A 5 -13.85 -4.77 -9.18
CA GLU A 5 -14.49 -3.46 -9.01
C GLU A 5 -15.09 -3.28 -7.62
N GLU A 6 -15.76 -4.30 -7.10
CA GLU A 6 -16.26 -4.27 -5.71
C GLU A 6 -15.16 -4.12 -4.68
N ARG A 7 -14.01 -4.75 -4.92
CA ARG A 7 -12.84 -4.65 -4.03
C ARG A 7 -12.19 -3.27 -4.09
N VAL A 8 -12.09 -2.69 -5.27
CA VAL A 8 -11.60 -1.31 -5.46
C VAL A 8 -12.51 -0.33 -4.71
N GLU A 9 -13.81 -0.43 -4.89
CA GLU A 9 -14.76 0.44 -4.19
C GLU A 9 -14.75 0.19 -2.67
N LYS A 10 -14.61 -1.07 -2.24
CA LYS A 10 -14.44 -1.40 -0.81
C LYS A 10 -13.21 -0.71 -0.23
N ALA A 11 -12.07 -0.79 -0.90
CA ALA A 11 -10.83 -0.16 -0.46
C ALA A 11 -10.97 1.37 -0.36
N LYS A 12 -11.53 2.01 -1.37
CA LYS A 12 -11.79 3.46 -1.37
C LYS A 12 -12.70 3.88 -0.21
N ARG A 13 -13.80 3.15 0.02
CA ARG A 13 -14.70 3.44 1.15
C ARG A 13 -14.03 3.26 2.50
N LEU A 14 -13.25 2.20 2.69
CA LEU A 14 -12.48 1.97 3.93
C LEU A 14 -11.53 3.12 4.23
N PHE A 15 -10.87 3.66 3.20
CA PHE A 15 -9.99 4.81 3.34
C PHE A 15 -10.77 6.09 3.65
N LYS A 16 -11.77 6.44 2.83
CA LYS A 16 -12.45 7.72 2.87
C LYS A 16 -13.50 7.84 3.98
N GLU A 17 -14.32 6.80 4.14
CA GLU A 17 -15.44 6.79 5.08
C GLU A 17 -15.08 6.03 6.36
N GLY A 18 -14.31 4.95 6.26
CA GLY A 18 -13.92 4.11 7.39
C GLY A 18 -12.79 4.69 8.23
N GLY A 19 -12.05 5.67 7.72
CA GLY A 19 -10.93 6.30 8.43
C GLY A 19 -9.66 5.44 8.53
N TYR A 20 -9.61 4.32 7.82
CA TYR A 20 -8.41 3.48 7.75
C TYR A 20 -7.31 4.16 6.95
N ASN A 21 -6.05 3.88 7.25
CA ASN A 21 -4.94 4.39 6.45
C ASN A 21 -4.82 3.64 5.10
N CYS A 22 -3.93 4.13 4.22
CA CYS A 22 -3.77 3.61 2.87
C CYS A 22 -3.48 2.09 2.86
N CYS A 23 -2.61 1.62 3.74
CA CYS A 23 -2.23 0.21 3.82
C CYS A 23 -3.38 -0.64 4.34
N GLN A 24 -4.01 -0.21 5.44
CA GLN A 24 -5.15 -0.90 6.02
C GLN A 24 -6.29 -1.06 5.02
N ALA A 25 -6.61 -0.01 4.27
CA ALA A 25 -7.70 -0.02 3.29
C ALA A 25 -7.48 -1.08 2.19
N VAL A 26 -6.25 -1.20 1.69
CA VAL A 26 -5.90 -2.22 0.67
C VAL A 26 -5.96 -3.63 1.27
N VAL A 27 -5.39 -3.83 2.45
CA VAL A 27 -5.35 -5.17 3.09
C VAL A 27 -6.76 -5.64 3.46
N LEU A 28 -7.57 -4.77 4.07
CA LEU A 28 -8.95 -5.07 4.45
C LEU A 28 -9.90 -5.27 3.25
N ALA A 29 -9.51 -4.80 2.07
CA ALA A 29 -10.28 -5.09 0.86
C ALA A 29 -10.22 -6.57 0.46
N TYR A 30 -9.17 -7.30 0.87
CA TYR A 30 -8.90 -8.67 0.44
C TYR A 30 -8.60 -9.67 1.57
N ASN A 31 -8.60 -9.26 2.84
CA ASN A 31 -8.25 -10.13 3.96
C ASN A 31 -9.11 -11.39 4.05
N ASP A 32 -10.39 -11.28 3.70
CA ASP A 32 -11.35 -12.39 3.68
C ASP A 32 -10.98 -13.49 2.68
N VAL A 33 -10.35 -13.12 1.56
CA VAL A 33 -9.87 -14.08 0.54
C VAL A 33 -8.84 -15.04 1.14
N PHE A 34 -8.09 -14.56 2.13
CA PHE A 34 -7.05 -15.34 2.82
C PHE A 34 -7.50 -15.85 4.19
N GLY A 35 -8.78 -15.70 4.54
CA GLY A 35 -9.31 -16.09 5.85
C GLY A 35 -8.71 -15.32 7.02
N MET A 36 -8.15 -14.11 6.77
CA MET A 36 -7.58 -13.29 7.83
C MET A 36 -8.66 -12.44 8.50
N PRO A 37 -8.82 -12.50 9.84
CA PRO A 37 -9.77 -11.67 10.56
C PRO A 37 -9.48 -10.18 10.38
N ASP A 38 -10.53 -9.35 10.33
CA ASP A 38 -10.42 -7.89 10.13
C ASP A 38 -9.52 -7.23 11.17
N GLU A 39 -9.62 -7.60 12.44
CA GLU A 39 -8.78 -7.05 13.51
C GLU A 39 -7.29 -7.33 13.27
N THR A 40 -6.97 -8.56 12.87
CA THR A 40 -5.58 -8.94 12.52
C THR A 40 -5.09 -8.17 11.31
N ALA A 41 -5.90 -8.11 10.25
CA ALA A 41 -5.57 -7.39 9.03
C ALA A 41 -5.32 -5.91 9.30
N ALA A 42 -6.21 -5.26 10.05
CA ALA A 42 -6.06 -3.86 10.44
C ALA A 42 -4.83 -3.63 11.33
N GLY A 43 -4.57 -4.55 12.27
CA GLY A 43 -3.43 -4.46 13.19
C GLY A 43 -2.08 -4.53 12.48
N ILE A 44 -1.84 -5.57 11.66
CA ILE A 44 -0.55 -5.77 10.96
C ILE A 44 -0.25 -4.68 9.92
N SER A 45 -1.27 -4.05 9.38
CA SER A 45 -1.14 -2.99 8.36
C SER A 45 -1.12 -1.58 8.92
N SER A 46 -1.42 -1.40 10.22
CA SER A 46 -1.59 -0.09 10.85
C SER A 46 -0.34 0.81 10.80
N GLY A 47 0.86 0.23 10.92
CA GLY A 47 2.12 0.97 10.95
C GLY A 47 2.59 1.52 9.60
N PHE A 48 1.98 1.08 8.49
CA PHE A 48 2.43 1.46 7.14
C PHE A 48 1.75 2.72 6.59
N GLY A 49 0.79 3.30 7.31
CA GLY A 49 0.12 4.53 6.90
C GLY A 49 1.08 5.72 6.80
N GLY A 50 0.82 6.62 5.85
CA GLY A 50 1.65 7.80 5.64
C GLY A 50 3.07 7.52 5.18
N GLY A 51 3.28 6.43 4.44
CA GLY A 51 4.59 6.00 3.99
C GLY A 51 5.46 5.51 5.14
N MET A 52 4.95 4.52 5.88
CA MET A 52 5.52 3.91 7.06
C MET A 52 5.57 4.89 8.25
N GLY A 53 4.48 4.92 9.03
CA GLY A 53 4.39 5.73 10.26
C GLY A 53 4.59 7.22 10.02
N ARG A 54 4.12 7.76 8.90
CA ARG A 54 4.27 9.16 8.44
C ARG A 54 5.70 9.57 8.09
N MET A 55 6.60 8.63 7.92
CA MET A 55 7.97 8.93 7.45
C MET A 55 8.06 9.27 5.96
N ARG A 56 6.94 9.18 5.23
CA ARG A 56 6.87 9.51 3.80
C ARG A 56 7.79 8.69 2.90
N GLU A 57 8.07 7.48 3.33
CA GLU A 57 8.80 6.47 2.54
C GLU A 57 7.86 5.77 1.54
N VAL A 58 7.88 4.46 1.43
CA VAL A 58 7.01 3.73 0.49
C VAL A 58 5.54 4.01 0.79
N CYS A 59 4.77 4.32 -0.26
CA CYS A 59 3.32 4.54 -0.17
C CYS A 59 2.62 3.38 0.55
N GLY A 60 1.78 3.70 1.54
CA GLY A 60 1.06 2.69 2.32
C GLY A 60 0.20 1.76 1.48
N SER A 61 -0.38 2.24 0.38
CA SER A 61 -1.17 1.40 -0.52
C SER A 61 -0.29 0.36 -1.26
N VAL A 62 0.95 0.72 -1.58
CA VAL A 62 1.94 -0.23 -2.13
C VAL A 62 2.33 -1.25 -1.05
N SER A 63 2.59 -0.82 0.18
CA SER A 63 2.86 -1.73 1.30
C SER A 63 1.72 -2.71 1.54
N GLY A 64 0.47 -2.27 1.36
CA GLY A 64 -0.71 -3.14 1.40
C GLY A 64 -0.68 -4.24 0.34
N MET A 65 -0.29 -3.93 -0.89
CA MET A 65 -0.08 -4.93 -1.94
C MET A 65 1.03 -5.92 -1.56
N VAL A 66 2.12 -5.43 -0.96
CA VAL A 66 3.26 -6.28 -0.52
C VAL A 66 2.83 -7.28 0.57
N LEU A 67 2.02 -6.84 1.54
CA LEU A 67 1.46 -7.73 2.56
C LEU A 67 0.57 -8.82 1.93
N LEU A 68 -0.31 -8.45 1.01
CA LEU A 68 -1.17 -9.41 0.30
C LEU A 68 -0.36 -10.31 -0.64
N ALA A 69 0.70 -9.82 -1.26
CA ALA A 69 1.63 -10.64 -2.05
C ALA A 69 2.32 -11.71 -1.20
N GLY A 70 2.64 -11.39 0.06
CA GLY A 70 3.16 -12.35 1.03
C GLY A 70 2.19 -13.48 1.35
N LEU A 71 0.89 -13.18 1.40
CA LEU A 71 -0.15 -14.20 1.57
C LEU A 71 -0.40 -15.02 0.30
N LEU A 72 -0.29 -14.39 -0.86
CA LEU A 72 -0.50 -15.04 -2.16
C LEU A 72 0.65 -15.96 -2.57
N LYS A 73 1.88 -15.57 -2.28
CA LYS A 73 3.12 -16.31 -2.54
C LYS A 73 3.94 -16.40 -1.24
N PRO A 74 3.49 -17.19 -0.25
CA PRO A 74 4.18 -17.25 1.03
C PRO A 74 5.57 -17.87 0.88
N ALA A 75 6.53 -17.34 1.63
CA ALA A 75 7.91 -17.80 1.72
C ALA A 75 8.30 -17.98 3.20
N SER A 76 7.54 -18.82 3.90
CA SER A 76 7.65 -19.00 5.35
C SER A 76 8.87 -19.83 5.78
N ASP A 77 9.36 -20.73 4.92
CA ASP A 77 10.58 -21.50 5.17
C ASP A 77 11.81 -20.67 4.71
N PRO A 78 12.71 -20.28 5.64
CA PRO A 78 13.89 -19.50 5.29
C PRO A 78 14.87 -20.23 4.37
N SER A 79 14.80 -21.55 4.29
CA SER A 79 15.63 -22.38 3.39
C SER A 79 15.06 -22.50 1.98
N ASP A 80 13.77 -22.23 1.78
CA ASP A 80 13.11 -22.32 0.47
C ASP A 80 13.41 -21.07 -0.38
N LYS A 81 14.53 -21.13 -1.10
CA LYS A 81 14.94 -20.05 -2.01
C LYS A 81 13.97 -19.87 -3.20
N VAL A 82 13.31 -20.96 -3.63
CA VAL A 82 12.36 -20.88 -4.76
C VAL A 82 11.13 -20.10 -4.36
N ALA A 83 10.53 -20.43 -3.22
CA ALA A 83 9.38 -19.67 -2.68
C ALA A 83 9.73 -18.20 -2.43
N ARG A 84 10.90 -17.94 -1.84
CA ARG A 84 11.38 -16.56 -1.61
C ARG A 84 11.56 -15.78 -2.91
N THR A 85 12.13 -16.43 -3.94
CA THR A 85 12.28 -15.81 -5.26
C THR A 85 10.93 -15.46 -5.88
N ALA A 86 9.96 -16.37 -5.81
CA ALA A 86 8.61 -16.15 -6.33
C ALA A 86 7.88 -15.01 -5.57
N ASN A 87 8.06 -14.94 -4.25
CA ASN A 87 7.51 -13.85 -3.44
C ASN A 87 8.11 -12.49 -3.85
N TYR A 88 9.43 -12.39 -3.92
CA TYR A 88 10.10 -11.12 -4.28
C TYR A 88 9.78 -10.70 -5.72
N ALA A 89 9.66 -11.64 -6.65
CA ALA A 89 9.25 -11.35 -8.02
C ALA A 89 7.86 -10.72 -8.07
N LEU A 90 6.90 -11.26 -7.33
CA LEU A 90 5.56 -10.69 -7.26
C LEU A 90 5.56 -9.30 -6.62
N VAL A 91 6.34 -9.09 -5.55
CA VAL A 91 6.48 -7.76 -4.91
C VAL A 91 7.04 -6.73 -5.88
N GLN A 92 8.09 -7.08 -6.63
CA GLN A 92 8.68 -6.21 -7.64
C GLN A 92 7.69 -5.91 -8.77
N GLU A 93 6.92 -6.90 -9.20
CA GLU A 93 5.91 -6.75 -10.26
C GLU A 93 4.81 -5.76 -9.85
N VAL A 94 4.18 -5.94 -8.69
CA VAL A 94 3.11 -5.03 -8.25
C VAL A 94 3.63 -3.61 -7.99
N ALA A 95 4.86 -3.47 -7.50
CA ALA A 95 5.49 -2.16 -7.30
C ALA A 95 5.79 -1.48 -8.65
N ALA A 96 6.26 -2.23 -9.65
CA ALA A 96 6.53 -1.72 -10.99
C ALA A 96 5.23 -1.31 -11.70
N ASP A 97 4.17 -2.12 -11.61
CA ASP A 97 2.86 -1.80 -12.17
C ASP A 97 2.31 -0.50 -11.57
N PHE A 98 2.40 -0.36 -10.26
CA PHE A 98 1.98 0.88 -9.57
C PHE A 98 2.81 2.09 -10.00
N LYS A 99 4.14 1.94 -10.07
CA LYS A 99 5.05 3.01 -10.49
C LYS A 99 4.80 3.44 -11.93
N ALA A 100 4.51 2.51 -12.83
CA ALA A 100 4.20 2.80 -14.23
C ALA A 100 2.96 3.70 -14.36
N LEU A 101 1.96 3.53 -13.50
CA LEU A 101 0.74 4.33 -13.51
C LEU A 101 0.88 5.68 -12.79
N ASN A 102 1.74 5.77 -11.78
CA ASN A 102 1.78 6.92 -10.86
C ASN A 102 3.13 7.66 -10.83
N GLY A 103 4.16 7.14 -11.50
CA GLY A 103 5.49 7.75 -11.58
C GLY A 103 6.44 7.43 -10.43
N SER A 104 5.92 7.01 -9.28
CA SER A 104 6.70 6.68 -8.08
C SER A 104 5.97 5.69 -7.19
N ILE A 105 6.68 5.07 -6.25
CA ILE A 105 6.11 4.32 -5.12
C ILE A 105 6.35 5.04 -3.79
N VAL A 106 6.98 6.21 -3.81
CA VAL A 106 7.43 6.93 -2.61
C VAL A 106 6.38 7.96 -2.19
N CYS A 107 5.93 7.87 -0.95
CA CYS A 107 4.85 8.70 -0.41
C CYS A 107 5.12 10.21 -0.58
N ARG A 108 6.31 10.70 -0.21
CA ARG A 108 6.66 12.13 -0.33
C ARG A 108 6.63 12.63 -1.76
N GLU A 109 7.00 11.80 -2.74
CA GLU A 109 6.94 12.14 -4.15
C GLU A 109 5.50 12.17 -4.66
N LEU A 110 4.71 11.15 -4.30
CA LEU A 110 3.30 11.06 -4.69
C LEU A 110 2.45 12.18 -4.08
N LEU A 111 2.80 12.67 -2.91
CA LEU A 111 2.14 13.81 -2.24
C LEU A 111 2.69 15.17 -2.70
N GLY A 112 3.69 15.22 -3.59
CA GLY A 112 4.30 16.46 -4.04
C GLY A 112 5.16 17.17 -2.99
N LEU A 113 5.60 16.45 -1.94
CA LEU A 113 6.46 17.00 -0.89
C LEU A 113 7.93 17.03 -1.30
N SER A 114 8.30 16.25 -2.32
CA SER A 114 9.59 16.29 -2.99
C SER A 114 9.44 15.93 -4.47
N PRO A 115 10.40 16.34 -5.36
CA PRO A 115 10.33 15.99 -6.78
C PRO A 115 10.36 14.48 -7.02
N MET A 116 9.70 14.04 -8.10
CA MET A 116 9.78 12.65 -8.55
C MET A 116 11.23 12.24 -8.82
N GLY A 117 11.60 11.04 -8.39
CA GLY A 117 12.96 10.52 -8.51
C GLY A 117 13.94 10.99 -7.44
N SER A 118 13.53 11.87 -6.54
CA SER A 118 14.37 12.39 -5.46
C SER A 118 14.63 11.39 -4.33
N ALA A 119 13.94 10.24 -4.34
CA ALA A 119 14.08 9.19 -3.33
C ALA A 119 15.51 8.64 -3.20
N THR A 120 16.32 8.83 -4.24
CA THR A 120 17.76 8.49 -4.24
C THR A 120 18.66 9.65 -3.78
N ALA A 121 18.09 10.82 -3.56
CA ALA A 121 18.81 11.94 -3.00
C ALA A 121 19.28 11.62 -1.57
N ASN A 122 20.41 12.17 -1.21
CA ASN A 122 21.17 11.92 -0.02
C ASN A 122 20.29 11.73 1.23
N PRO A 123 20.47 10.65 2.03
CA PRO A 123 19.76 10.47 3.30
C PRO A 123 19.80 11.67 4.24
N SER A 124 20.81 12.56 4.10
CA SER A 124 20.87 13.81 4.85
C SER A 124 19.78 14.81 4.47
N ASP A 125 19.20 14.70 3.28
CA ASP A 125 18.10 15.59 2.85
C ASP A 125 16.73 15.17 3.41
N ILE A 126 16.67 13.96 3.98
CA ILE A 126 15.48 13.44 4.70
C ILE A 126 15.40 14.04 6.12
N HIS A 127 16.43 14.70 6.60
CA HIS A 127 16.52 15.26 7.94
C HIS A 127 15.94 16.68 8.07
N GLY A 128 14.96 16.99 7.24
CA GLY A 128 13.92 17.90 7.71
C GLY A 128 13.31 17.31 8.98
N ILE A 129 12.92 18.12 9.90
CA ILE A 129 12.23 17.81 11.16
C ILE A 129 11.40 16.54 11.00
N PRO A 130 11.61 15.49 11.83
CA PRO A 130 10.81 14.28 11.75
C PRO A 130 9.33 14.68 11.74
N GLU A 131 8.56 14.17 10.77
CA GLU A 131 7.15 14.48 10.71
C GLU A 131 6.48 14.03 12.02
N SER A 132 5.61 14.84 12.57
CA SER A 132 4.89 14.51 13.81
C SER A 132 4.21 13.14 13.68
N PRO A 133 4.26 12.26 14.71
CA PRO A 133 3.55 10.99 14.70
C PRO A 133 2.03 11.14 14.76
N ILE A 134 1.52 12.34 15.04
CA ILE A 134 0.09 12.62 15.15
C ILE A 134 -0.54 12.58 13.76
N PRO A 135 -1.56 11.71 13.51
CA PRO A 135 -2.26 11.67 12.23
C PRO A 135 -2.93 13.01 11.90
N SER A 136 -2.97 13.35 10.62
CA SER A 136 -3.70 14.54 10.16
C SER A 136 -5.20 14.32 10.28
N ASP A 137 -5.94 15.39 10.60
CA ASP A 137 -7.39 15.36 10.60
C ASP A 137 -7.93 15.07 9.19
N ARG A 138 -8.92 14.20 9.10
CA ARG A 138 -9.55 13.76 7.86
C ARG A 138 -10.65 14.74 7.44
N THR A 139 -10.25 15.90 6.97
CA THR A 139 -11.15 16.98 6.50
C THR A 139 -11.43 16.82 4.99
N ALA A 140 -12.46 17.51 4.48
CA ALA A 140 -12.73 17.58 3.06
C ALA A 140 -11.52 18.14 2.28
N GLU A 141 -10.79 19.10 2.86
CA GLU A 141 -9.58 19.66 2.28
C GLU A 141 -8.44 18.63 2.22
N TYR A 142 -8.28 17.80 3.25
CA TYR A 142 -7.33 16.69 3.26
C TYR A 142 -7.52 15.77 2.05
N TYR A 143 -8.75 15.29 1.83
CA TYR A 143 -9.05 14.39 0.71
C TYR A 143 -8.90 15.07 -0.64
N ARG A 144 -9.28 16.32 -0.76
CA ARG A 144 -9.19 17.09 -2.01
C ARG A 144 -7.75 17.35 -2.45
N LYS A 145 -6.83 17.56 -1.52
CA LYS A 145 -5.42 17.86 -1.78
C LYS A 145 -4.55 16.62 -2.01
N ARG A 146 -5.04 15.42 -1.66
CA ARG A 146 -4.24 14.20 -1.67
C ARG A 146 -4.80 13.18 -2.64
N PRO A 147 -3.95 12.52 -3.46
CA PRO A 147 -4.37 11.49 -4.40
C PRO A 147 -4.59 10.12 -3.73
N CYS A 148 -4.55 10.04 -2.38
CA CYS A 148 -4.47 8.77 -1.65
C CYS A 148 -5.66 7.84 -1.90
N GLU A 149 -6.88 8.36 -2.03
CA GLU A 149 -8.06 7.55 -2.35
C GLU A 149 -7.89 6.82 -3.70
N GLU A 150 -7.43 7.54 -4.73
CA GLU A 150 -7.19 6.96 -6.04
C GLU A 150 -6.01 5.96 -6.01
N LEU A 151 -4.94 6.27 -5.29
CA LEU A 151 -3.78 5.37 -5.14
C LEU A 151 -4.19 4.06 -4.43
N VAL A 152 -5.06 4.15 -3.44
CA VAL A 152 -5.65 2.97 -2.75
C VAL A 152 -6.46 2.13 -3.74
N GLY A 153 -7.30 2.76 -4.57
CA GLY A 153 -8.08 2.07 -5.59
C GLY A 153 -7.21 1.39 -6.65
N ILE A 154 -6.16 2.07 -7.12
CA ILE A 154 -5.19 1.53 -8.08
C ILE A 154 -4.47 0.31 -7.49
N SER A 155 -3.99 0.40 -6.26
CA SER A 155 -3.33 -0.72 -5.56
C SER A 155 -4.28 -1.90 -5.37
N ALA A 156 -5.52 -1.64 -4.97
CA ALA A 156 -6.53 -2.70 -4.84
C ALA A 156 -6.78 -3.41 -6.16
N ARG A 157 -6.83 -2.69 -7.29
CA ARG A 157 -6.98 -3.27 -8.62
C ARG A 157 -5.79 -4.16 -8.98
N ILE A 158 -4.57 -3.62 -8.88
CA ILE A 158 -3.34 -4.34 -9.25
C ILE A 158 -3.25 -5.67 -8.50
N ILE A 159 -3.37 -5.65 -7.18
CA ILE A 159 -3.26 -6.89 -6.39
C ILE A 159 -4.45 -7.83 -6.63
N GLY A 160 -5.64 -7.30 -6.86
CA GLY A 160 -6.82 -8.08 -7.19
C GLY A 160 -6.67 -8.88 -8.47
N GLU A 161 -6.06 -8.29 -9.50
CA GLU A 161 -5.73 -8.98 -10.75
C GLU A 161 -4.74 -10.13 -10.53
N LYS A 162 -3.69 -9.91 -9.71
CA LYS A 162 -2.73 -10.99 -9.36
C LYS A 162 -3.40 -12.12 -8.57
N ILE A 163 -4.30 -11.79 -7.65
CA ILE A 163 -5.08 -12.78 -6.91
C ILE A 163 -5.94 -13.61 -7.88
N ASN A 164 -6.71 -12.97 -8.76
CA ASN A 164 -7.54 -13.67 -9.72
C ASN A 164 -6.76 -14.57 -10.68
N ASN A 165 -5.57 -14.16 -11.09
CA ASN A 165 -4.70 -14.96 -11.95
C ASN A 165 -4.08 -16.17 -11.23
N SER A 166 -4.18 -16.22 -9.91
CA SER A 166 -3.61 -17.28 -9.07
C SER A 166 -4.67 -18.26 -8.53
N LEU A 167 -5.96 -17.94 -8.68
CA LEU A 167 -7.10 -18.78 -8.33
C LEU A 167 -7.52 -19.66 -9.51
#